data_0415616b36cc300bd4c5f1d07e757874
#
_entry.id   0415616b36cc300bd4c5f1d07e757874
#
_cell.length_a   1.000
_cell.length_b   1.000
_cell.length_c   1.000
_cell.angle_alpha   90.00
_cell.angle_beta   90.00
_cell.angle_gamma   90.00
#
_symmetry.space_group_name_H-M   'P 1'
#
loop_
_entity.id
_entity.type
_entity.pdbx_description
1 polymer ?
#
loop_
_entity_poly.entity_id
_entity_poly.type
_entity_poly.pdbx_seq_one_letter_code
_entity_poly.pdbx_strand_id
1 'polypeptide(L)'
;MKRMKNIRLGTLVACMCVLWGCEKPNVNIVMPQEASNRVLFAGEHLKKALEDAGYSSVMLSDTAGMDKDEVCIRLEQAADTAGLKKEGFTISTRGNMTTVTGNDGSGVIYGCRELIDHVGQYKDLKFPAQLTDAPEMVLRGGCVGIQKMEYLPGRGVYEYPYTPESFPWFYDKEQWIKYLDMLVENRMNSLYLWNGHPFASLVKLEEYPFAVEVDEETFKKNEEMFSFLTAEADKRGIFVIQMFYNILLSKPFAEHYGLKTQDRNRPITPLISDYTRKSVAAFIEKYPNVGLLVCLGEAMDTYEDDVEWFTKTIIPGVKDGLNALGRTDEPPILLRAHDTDCKMVMDAALPLYKNLYTMHKYNGESLTTYEPRGPWSKIHSDLSALGSIHISNVHILANLEPWRWGSPDFVQKAVNAMHNVHGANALHLYPQASYWDWPYTADKLPDGKREYQLDRDWIWYKTWGRYAWNCHRDRSSEVEYWDKQLGDFYGTTPAEAGDILEARIFLESHNAKLAAERGTDKEKLAIMDCLSEL
;
A
#
# COMPACT_ATOMS: atom_id res chain seq x y z
N MET A 1 33.11 56.18 64.15
CA MET A 1 33.16 54.86 64.78
C MET A 1 32.59 53.82 63.82
N LYS A 2 33.47 53.02 63.25
CA LYS A 2 33.16 52.00 62.24
C LYS A 2 32.85 50.67 62.93
N ARG A 3 31.73 50.04 62.58
CA ARG A 3 31.43 48.65 62.90
C ARG A 3 31.66 47.78 61.67
N MET A 4 32.70 46.96 61.73
CA MET A 4 32.92 45.88 60.77
C MET A 4 31.91 44.78 60.96
N LYS A 5 31.23 44.37 59.90
CA LYS A 5 30.39 43.15 59.90
C LYS A 5 31.18 42.00 59.28
N ASN A 6 31.29 40.94 60.01
CA ASN A 6 31.91 39.67 59.65
C ASN A 6 31.17 39.02 58.46
N ILE A 7 31.91 38.74 57.41
CA ILE A 7 31.46 37.88 56.30
C ILE A 7 31.76 36.44 56.74
N ARG A 8 30.73 35.64 56.91
CA ARG A 8 30.84 34.20 57.07
C ARG A 8 30.98 33.58 55.69
N LEU A 9 32.09 32.90 55.46
CA LEU A 9 32.37 32.08 54.30
C LEU A 9 31.52 30.81 54.38
N GLY A 10 30.43 30.77 53.60
CA GLY A 10 29.61 29.56 53.44
C GLY A 10 30.27 28.64 52.40
N THR A 11 30.68 27.47 52.83
CA THR A 11 31.21 26.41 52.00
C THR A 11 30.09 25.90 51.09
N LEU A 12 30.21 26.19 49.79
CA LEU A 12 29.32 25.61 48.76
C LEU A 12 29.79 24.16 48.52
N VAL A 13 29.08 23.19 49.10
CA VAL A 13 29.24 21.77 48.70
C VAL A 13 28.45 21.61 47.40
N ALA A 14 29.16 21.61 46.28
CA ALA A 14 28.61 21.20 45.00
C ALA A 14 28.36 19.68 45.05
N CYS A 15 27.10 19.27 45.25
CA CYS A 15 26.68 17.90 44.94
C CYS A 15 26.79 17.71 43.41
N MET A 16 27.93 17.11 42.99
CA MET A 16 27.98 16.44 41.70
C MET A 16 27.07 15.23 41.77
N CYS A 17 25.81 15.36 41.37
CA CYS A 17 25.01 14.24 40.95
C CYS A 17 25.67 13.65 39.71
N VAL A 18 26.50 12.63 39.90
CA VAL A 18 26.92 11.75 38.82
C VAL A 18 25.65 11.03 38.40
N LEU A 19 25.05 11.50 37.30
CA LEU A 19 24.05 10.75 36.57
C LEU A 19 24.75 9.53 36.00
N TRP A 20 24.78 8.44 36.76
CA TRP A 20 24.96 7.13 36.20
C TRP A 20 23.73 6.87 35.34
N GLY A 21 23.80 7.27 34.06
CA GLY A 21 22.92 6.72 33.08
C GLY A 21 23.17 5.20 33.10
N CYS A 22 22.19 4.39 33.50
CA CYS A 22 22.25 2.96 33.24
C CYS A 22 22.51 2.82 31.75
N GLU A 23 23.68 2.31 31.36
CA GLU A 23 23.93 1.90 29.98
C GLU A 23 22.86 0.89 29.62
N LYS A 24 22.19 1.17 28.50
CA LYS A 24 21.18 0.23 27.97
C LYS A 24 21.90 -1.06 27.57
N PRO A 25 21.27 -2.23 27.76
CA PRO A 25 21.90 -3.51 27.42
C PRO A 25 22.17 -3.59 25.91
N ASN A 26 23.19 -4.35 25.55
CA ASN A 26 23.39 -4.75 24.15
C ASN A 26 22.31 -5.74 23.75
N VAL A 27 21.84 -5.62 22.51
CA VAL A 27 20.81 -6.49 21.93
C VAL A 27 21.40 -7.26 20.75
N ASN A 28 21.38 -8.59 20.84
CA ASN A 28 21.82 -9.47 19.77
C ASN A 28 20.60 -9.89 18.93
N ILE A 29 20.61 -9.56 17.64
CA ILE A 29 19.60 -10.00 16.69
C ILE A 29 20.13 -11.22 15.96
N VAL A 30 19.57 -12.39 16.25
CA VAL A 30 20.02 -13.66 15.66
C VAL A 30 19.19 -13.97 14.43
N MET A 31 19.87 -14.03 13.29
CA MET A 31 19.30 -14.28 11.97
C MET A 31 19.38 -15.77 11.62
N PRO A 32 18.45 -16.34 10.85
CA PRO A 32 18.63 -17.68 10.30
C PRO A 32 19.83 -17.72 9.34
N GLN A 33 20.51 -18.87 9.22
CA GLN A 33 21.71 -19.01 8.37
C GLN A 33 21.44 -18.70 6.91
N GLU A 34 20.25 -19.03 6.41
CA GLU A 34 19.80 -18.75 5.04
C GLU A 34 18.62 -17.74 5.11
N ALA A 35 18.92 -16.53 5.56
CA ALA A 35 17.91 -15.48 5.64
C ALA A 35 17.49 -14.99 4.24
N SER A 36 16.20 -14.99 3.96
CA SER A 36 15.65 -14.35 2.77
C SER A 36 15.83 -12.82 2.83
N ASN A 37 15.75 -12.14 1.68
CA ASN A 37 15.83 -10.67 1.63
C ASN A 37 14.79 -9.99 2.54
N ARG A 38 13.61 -10.59 2.73
CA ARG A 38 12.57 -10.08 3.63
C ARG A 38 12.98 -10.20 5.10
N VAL A 39 13.59 -11.32 5.48
CA VAL A 39 14.08 -11.53 6.86
C VAL A 39 15.29 -10.62 7.14
N LEU A 40 16.19 -10.43 6.17
CA LEU A 40 17.29 -9.45 6.29
C LEU A 40 16.75 -8.03 6.49
N PHE A 41 15.79 -7.61 5.66
CA PHE A 41 15.12 -6.33 5.81
C PHE A 41 14.50 -6.15 7.20
N ALA A 42 13.79 -7.16 7.70
CA ALA A 42 13.19 -7.14 9.04
C ALA A 42 14.24 -6.93 10.15
N GLY A 43 15.36 -7.66 10.07
CA GLY A 43 16.46 -7.54 11.03
C GLY A 43 17.15 -6.18 10.99
N GLU A 44 17.41 -5.64 9.80
CA GLU A 44 18.02 -4.31 9.62
C GLU A 44 17.14 -3.20 10.18
N HIS A 45 15.81 -3.25 9.92
CA HIS A 45 14.86 -2.28 10.45
C HIS A 45 14.70 -2.37 11.97
N LEU A 46 14.67 -3.59 12.52
CA LEU A 46 14.64 -3.79 13.96
C LEU A 46 15.92 -3.24 14.60
N LYS A 47 17.09 -3.53 14.01
CA LYS A 47 18.38 -3.01 14.46
C LYS A 47 18.38 -1.49 14.52
N LYS A 48 17.96 -0.85 13.42
CA LYS A 48 17.86 0.61 13.35
C LYS A 48 16.94 1.18 14.43
N ALA A 49 15.77 0.61 14.64
CA ALA A 49 14.82 1.08 15.65
C ALA A 49 15.36 0.94 17.08
N LEU A 50 16.12 -0.12 17.37
CA LEU A 50 16.81 -0.29 18.65
C LEU A 50 17.89 0.79 18.83
N GLU A 51 18.70 1.04 17.83
CA GLU A 51 19.72 2.09 17.84
C GLU A 51 19.14 3.49 18.01
N ASP A 52 18.05 3.81 17.29
CA ASP A 52 17.30 5.06 17.43
C ASP A 52 16.71 5.23 18.85
N ALA A 53 16.40 4.12 19.52
CA ALA A 53 15.96 4.10 20.91
C ALA A 53 17.13 4.15 21.91
N GLY A 54 18.40 4.14 21.45
CA GLY A 54 19.61 4.25 22.26
C GLY A 54 20.14 2.91 22.78
N TYR A 55 19.77 1.78 22.17
CA TYR A 55 20.39 0.47 22.43
C TYR A 55 21.55 0.24 21.47
N SER A 56 22.61 -0.44 21.93
CA SER A 56 23.60 -1.04 21.04
C SER A 56 23.03 -2.35 20.48
N SER A 57 23.11 -2.57 19.17
CA SER A 57 22.59 -3.80 18.58
C SER A 57 23.50 -4.39 17.52
N VAL A 58 23.59 -5.71 17.47
CA VAL A 58 24.42 -6.47 16.54
C VAL A 58 23.60 -7.58 15.89
N MET A 59 23.79 -7.78 14.58
CA MET A 59 23.20 -8.90 13.86
C MET A 59 24.18 -10.07 13.84
N LEU A 60 23.72 -11.25 14.26
CA LEU A 60 24.51 -12.48 14.36
C LEU A 60 23.85 -13.60 13.53
N SER A 61 24.68 -14.53 13.03
CA SER A 61 24.19 -15.72 12.31
C SER A 61 23.89 -16.92 13.23
N ASP A 62 24.40 -16.89 14.47
CA ASP A 62 24.15 -17.92 15.48
C ASP A 62 24.29 -17.35 16.90
N THR A 63 24.04 -18.18 17.92
CA THR A 63 24.15 -17.84 19.33
C THR A 63 25.46 -18.31 19.98
N ALA A 64 26.41 -18.80 19.17
CA ALA A 64 27.68 -19.30 19.71
C ALA A 64 28.48 -18.13 20.30
N GLY A 65 28.82 -18.23 21.56
CA GLY A 65 29.62 -17.24 22.29
C GLY A 65 28.80 -16.11 22.93
N MET A 66 27.47 -16.15 22.89
CA MET A 66 26.63 -15.20 23.64
C MET A 66 26.61 -15.50 25.13
N ASP A 67 26.72 -14.46 25.96
CA ASP A 67 26.50 -14.57 27.38
C ASP A 67 25.02 -14.78 27.72
N LYS A 68 24.74 -15.56 28.78
CA LYS A 68 23.34 -15.86 29.19
C LYS A 68 22.55 -14.62 29.66
N ASP A 69 23.25 -13.56 30.00
CA ASP A 69 22.67 -12.32 30.51
C ASP A 69 22.44 -11.28 29.41
N GLU A 70 22.92 -11.55 28.20
CA GLU A 70 22.68 -10.68 27.04
C GLU A 70 21.24 -10.80 26.54
N VAL A 71 20.67 -9.67 26.07
CA VAL A 71 19.34 -9.65 25.42
C VAL A 71 19.47 -10.18 24.01
N CYS A 72 18.63 -11.15 23.68
CA CYS A 72 18.62 -11.80 22.38
C CYS A 72 17.23 -11.69 21.72
N ILE A 73 17.20 -11.26 20.47
CA ILE A 73 16.01 -11.32 19.61
C ILE A 73 16.33 -12.26 18.46
N ARG A 74 15.67 -13.42 18.42
CA ARG A 74 15.84 -14.41 17.37
C ARG A 74 14.76 -14.28 16.32
N LEU A 75 15.15 -14.25 15.05
CA LEU A 75 14.25 -14.23 13.91
C LEU A 75 14.21 -15.61 13.26
N GLU A 76 13.02 -16.14 13.07
CA GLU A 76 12.80 -17.48 12.49
C GLU A 76 11.71 -17.41 11.44
N GLN A 77 11.92 -18.09 10.33
CA GLN A 77 10.87 -18.38 9.37
C GLN A 77 10.58 -19.87 9.45
N ALA A 78 9.37 -20.22 9.87
CA ALA A 78 8.94 -21.61 9.96
C ALA A 78 7.77 -21.82 9.01
N ALA A 79 8.04 -22.45 7.88
CA ALA A 79 6.97 -22.90 6.98
C ALA A 79 6.07 -23.88 7.75
N ASP A 80 4.76 -23.70 7.61
CA ASP A 80 3.76 -24.61 8.18
C ASP A 80 3.71 -24.67 9.72
N THR A 81 3.92 -23.58 10.40
CA THR A 81 3.52 -23.46 11.81
C THR A 81 2.01 -23.68 11.88
N ALA A 82 1.61 -24.84 12.41
CA ALA A 82 0.20 -25.29 12.45
C ALA A 82 -0.71 -24.17 12.98
N GLY A 83 -1.52 -23.59 12.11
CA GLY A 83 -2.52 -22.56 12.43
C GLY A 83 -2.15 -21.11 12.14
N LEU A 84 -0.94 -20.77 11.70
CA LEU A 84 -0.61 -19.41 11.24
C LEU A 84 -1.04 -19.21 9.78
N LYS A 85 -1.81 -18.15 9.54
CA LYS A 85 -2.13 -17.69 8.18
C LYS A 85 -0.88 -17.13 7.50
N LYS A 86 -0.95 -16.97 6.17
CA LYS A 86 0.04 -16.22 5.40
C LYS A 86 0.28 -14.85 6.06
N GLU A 87 1.54 -14.42 6.13
CA GLU A 87 2.00 -13.19 6.80
C GLU A 87 1.77 -13.15 8.32
N GLY A 88 1.26 -14.23 8.91
CA GLY A 88 1.11 -14.36 10.36
C GLY A 88 2.44 -14.58 11.07
N PHE A 89 2.49 -14.20 12.33
CA PHE A 89 3.67 -14.35 13.18
C PHE A 89 3.31 -14.70 14.61
N THR A 90 4.31 -15.23 15.34
CA THR A 90 4.29 -15.35 16.80
C THR A 90 5.49 -14.64 17.39
N ILE A 91 5.30 -14.04 18.56
CA ILE A 91 6.37 -13.54 19.43
C ILE A 91 6.31 -14.34 20.72
N SER A 92 7.45 -14.86 21.18
CA SER A 92 7.57 -15.58 22.45
C SER A 92 8.79 -15.08 23.22
N THR A 93 8.58 -14.57 24.43
CA THR A 93 9.65 -14.06 25.28
C THR A 93 9.84 -14.95 26.50
N ARG A 94 11.08 -15.43 26.72
CA ARG A 94 11.48 -16.25 27.87
C ARG A 94 12.80 -15.73 28.42
N GLY A 95 12.76 -15.12 29.60
CA GLY A 95 13.94 -14.46 30.17
C GLY A 95 14.43 -13.34 29.25
N ASN A 96 15.70 -13.38 28.88
CA ASN A 96 16.33 -12.40 28.00
C ASN A 96 16.20 -12.73 26.50
N MET A 97 15.51 -13.82 26.15
CA MET A 97 15.34 -14.25 24.76
C MET A 97 13.92 -14.00 24.28
N THR A 98 13.81 -13.24 23.21
CA THR A 98 12.56 -13.05 22.44
C THR A 98 12.73 -13.72 21.08
N THR A 99 11.80 -14.58 20.71
CA THR A 99 11.76 -15.21 19.39
C THR A 99 10.59 -14.65 18.59
N VAL A 100 10.86 -14.19 17.37
CA VAL A 100 9.88 -13.81 16.36
C VAL A 100 9.87 -14.91 15.32
N THR A 101 8.75 -15.63 15.21
CA THR A 101 8.57 -16.68 14.21
C THR A 101 7.50 -16.26 13.22
N GLY A 102 7.85 -16.07 11.95
CA GLY A 102 6.92 -15.80 10.86
C GLY A 102 6.53 -17.06 10.10
N ASN A 103 5.28 -17.18 9.65
CA ASN A 103 4.87 -18.25 8.75
C ASN A 103 5.61 -18.17 7.39
N ASP A 104 5.96 -16.96 7.00
CA ASP A 104 6.78 -16.61 5.84
C ASP A 104 7.68 -15.40 6.15
N GLY A 105 8.49 -14.96 5.19
CA GLY A 105 9.37 -13.80 5.39
C GLY A 105 8.61 -12.51 5.72
N SER A 106 7.39 -12.32 5.21
CA SER A 106 6.54 -11.18 5.54
C SER A 106 6.02 -11.26 6.98
N GLY A 107 5.70 -12.46 7.47
CA GLY A 107 5.36 -12.66 8.88
C GLY A 107 6.49 -12.26 9.82
N VAL A 108 7.76 -12.52 9.44
CA VAL A 108 8.92 -12.03 10.21
C VAL A 108 8.99 -10.50 10.19
N ILE A 109 8.74 -9.85 9.03
CA ILE A 109 8.68 -8.38 8.94
C ILE A 109 7.65 -7.83 9.91
N TYR A 110 6.43 -8.36 9.91
CA TYR A 110 5.35 -7.85 10.76
C TYR A 110 5.55 -8.17 12.24
N GLY A 111 6.15 -9.31 12.57
CA GLY A 111 6.57 -9.60 13.94
C GLY A 111 7.66 -8.65 14.45
N CYS A 112 8.65 -8.34 13.62
CA CYS A 112 9.65 -7.30 13.93
C CYS A 112 9.00 -5.91 14.04
N ARG A 113 8.03 -5.59 13.18
CA ARG A 113 7.28 -4.34 13.26
C ARG A 113 6.58 -4.19 14.62
N GLU A 114 6.00 -5.26 15.17
CA GLU A 114 5.41 -5.24 16.52
C GLU A 114 6.44 -4.89 17.60
N LEU A 115 7.66 -5.46 17.52
CA LEU A 115 8.73 -5.09 18.43
C LEU A 115 9.21 -3.64 18.24
N ILE A 116 9.29 -3.17 17.00
CA ILE A 116 9.64 -1.78 16.66
C ILE A 116 8.61 -0.81 17.24
N ASP A 117 7.32 -1.10 17.08
CA ASP A 117 6.23 -0.29 17.64
C ASP A 117 6.30 -0.24 19.17
N HIS A 118 6.56 -1.39 19.81
CA HIS A 118 6.74 -1.47 21.25
C HIS A 118 7.94 -0.61 21.72
N VAL A 119 9.11 -0.79 21.11
CA VAL A 119 10.31 -0.01 21.45
C VAL A 119 10.07 1.49 21.21
N GLY A 120 9.40 1.84 20.11
CA GLY A 120 9.03 3.23 19.78
C GLY A 120 8.13 3.84 20.85
N GLN A 121 7.16 3.08 21.35
CA GLN A 121 6.17 3.54 22.32
C GLN A 121 6.68 3.59 23.75
N TYR A 122 7.33 2.51 24.23
CA TYR A 122 7.66 2.31 25.64
C TYR A 122 9.13 2.58 25.96
N LYS A 123 10.01 2.63 24.95
CA LYS A 123 11.47 2.82 25.09
C LYS A 123 12.13 1.74 25.96
N ASP A 124 11.52 0.55 26.05
CA ASP A 124 12.02 -0.60 26.77
C ASP A 124 11.97 -1.88 25.92
N LEU A 125 12.47 -2.99 26.46
CA LEU A 125 12.53 -4.33 25.83
C LEU A 125 11.61 -5.34 26.53
N LYS A 126 10.56 -4.88 27.22
CA LYS A 126 9.59 -5.73 27.90
C LYS A 126 8.53 -6.25 26.93
N PHE A 127 8.97 -7.05 25.99
CA PHE A 127 8.10 -7.62 24.97
C PHE A 127 7.07 -8.60 25.56
N PRO A 128 5.94 -8.82 24.87
CA PRO A 128 4.93 -9.79 25.30
C PRO A 128 5.53 -11.19 25.53
N ALA A 129 5.11 -11.85 26.62
CA ALA A 129 5.51 -13.24 26.86
C ALA A 129 5.06 -14.19 25.75
N GLN A 130 3.87 -13.93 25.19
CA GLN A 130 3.32 -14.62 24.04
C GLN A 130 2.38 -13.69 23.27
N LEU A 131 2.57 -13.59 21.97
CA LEU A 131 1.67 -12.89 21.04
C LEU A 131 1.58 -13.70 19.74
N THR A 132 0.38 -13.85 19.22
CA THR A 132 0.14 -14.41 17.88
C THR A 132 -0.78 -13.46 17.14
N ASP A 133 -0.41 -13.07 15.91
CA ASP A 133 -1.21 -12.16 15.09
C ASP A 133 -1.06 -12.49 13.60
N ALA A 134 -2.08 -12.14 12.82
CA ALA A 134 -2.11 -12.35 11.37
C ALA A 134 -3.14 -11.43 10.73
N PRO A 135 -2.94 -11.01 9.45
CA PRO A 135 -3.89 -10.15 8.78
C PRO A 135 -5.23 -10.83 8.47
N GLU A 136 -6.30 -10.05 8.54
CA GLU A 136 -7.63 -10.47 8.07
C GLU A 136 -7.73 -10.37 6.55
N MET A 137 -7.28 -9.27 5.98
CA MET A 137 -7.26 -9.08 4.52
C MET A 137 -5.92 -9.52 3.91
N VAL A 138 -5.98 -10.27 2.82
CA VAL A 138 -4.79 -10.87 2.17
C VAL A 138 -3.99 -9.89 1.33
N LEU A 139 -4.64 -8.88 0.71
CA LEU A 139 -3.99 -7.74 0.05
C LEU A 139 -4.47 -6.44 0.68
N ARG A 140 -3.52 -5.57 0.97
CA ARG A 140 -3.75 -4.29 1.62
C ARG A 140 -2.77 -3.29 1.01
N GLY A 141 -3.24 -2.32 0.24
CA GLY A 141 -2.28 -1.45 -0.41
C GLY A 141 -2.83 -0.17 -1.00
N GLY A 142 -1.90 0.71 -1.29
CA GLY A 142 -2.14 2.02 -1.86
C GLY A 142 -1.93 2.07 -3.37
N CYS A 143 -2.61 3.01 -4.01
CA CYS A 143 -2.51 3.29 -5.44
C CYS A 143 -1.64 4.52 -5.69
N VAL A 144 -0.78 4.43 -6.68
CA VAL A 144 -0.01 5.54 -7.23
C VAL A 144 -0.41 5.75 -8.68
N GLY A 145 -0.86 6.95 -9.00
CA GLY A 145 -1.23 7.32 -10.37
C GLY A 145 -0.02 7.78 -11.18
N ILE A 146 0.27 7.06 -12.26
CA ILE A 146 1.25 7.46 -13.28
C ILE A 146 0.47 7.94 -14.49
N GLN A 147 -0.34 8.95 -14.26
CA GLN A 147 -1.24 9.60 -15.22
C GLN A 147 -1.36 11.10 -14.90
N LYS A 148 -1.92 11.86 -15.83
CA LYS A 148 -2.30 13.27 -15.63
C LYS A 148 -3.74 13.49 -16.07
N MET A 149 -4.32 14.62 -15.68
CA MET A 149 -5.73 14.96 -15.98
C MET A 149 -5.96 15.33 -17.45
N GLU A 150 -4.91 15.64 -18.19
CA GLU A 150 -5.03 16.06 -19.58
C GLU A 150 -4.69 14.90 -20.52
N TYR A 151 -5.37 14.84 -21.66
CA TYR A 151 -4.98 13.92 -22.71
C TYR A 151 -3.79 14.47 -23.49
N LEU A 152 -2.81 13.62 -23.77
CA LEU A 152 -1.75 13.99 -24.70
C LEU A 152 -2.32 14.19 -26.12
N PRO A 153 -1.73 15.07 -26.94
CA PRO A 153 -2.19 15.30 -28.30
C PRO A 153 -2.28 14.01 -29.13
N GLY A 154 -3.45 13.82 -29.76
CA GLY A 154 -3.72 12.66 -30.60
C GLY A 154 -4.10 11.38 -29.83
N ARG A 155 -4.41 11.48 -28.55
CA ARG A 155 -4.86 10.37 -27.70
C ARG A 155 -6.28 10.57 -27.21
N GLY A 156 -6.95 9.46 -26.91
CA GLY A 156 -8.32 9.45 -26.42
C GLY A 156 -8.48 9.11 -24.95
N VAL A 157 -7.35 8.80 -24.25
CA VAL A 157 -7.33 8.43 -22.84
C VAL A 157 -6.06 8.98 -22.14
N TYR A 158 -5.99 8.83 -20.82
CA TYR A 158 -4.89 9.26 -19.95
C TYR A 158 -3.68 8.31 -20.05
N GLU A 159 -3.15 8.10 -21.23
CA GLU A 159 -1.96 7.30 -21.48
C GLU A 159 -0.74 8.21 -21.63
N TYR A 160 0.18 8.06 -20.71
CA TYR A 160 1.41 8.85 -20.67
C TYR A 160 2.61 7.92 -20.69
N PRO A 161 3.53 8.08 -21.64
CA PRO A 161 4.83 7.43 -21.58
C PRO A 161 5.58 7.81 -20.29
N TYR A 162 6.33 6.87 -19.74
CA TYR A 162 7.18 7.15 -18.59
C TYR A 162 8.39 7.94 -19.05
N THR A 163 8.37 9.25 -18.79
CA THR A 163 9.48 10.14 -19.12
C THR A 163 9.81 11.05 -17.93
N PRO A 164 11.09 11.52 -17.80
CA PRO A 164 11.46 12.47 -16.75
C PRO A 164 10.65 13.78 -16.79
N GLU A 165 10.18 14.20 -17.97
CA GLU A 165 9.38 15.41 -18.15
C GLU A 165 7.95 15.19 -17.64
N SER A 166 7.36 14.02 -17.90
CA SER A 166 5.99 13.70 -17.48
C SER A 166 5.94 13.39 -16.00
N PHE A 167 6.88 12.59 -15.51
CA PHE A 167 6.88 12.07 -14.14
C PHE A 167 8.27 12.15 -13.51
N PRO A 168 8.83 13.35 -13.22
CA PRO A 168 10.17 13.47 -12.64
C PRO A 168 10.32 12.72 -11.32
N TRP A 169 9.26 12.67 -10.51
CA TRP A 169 9.22 11.94 -9.24
C TRP A 169 9.32 10.41 -9.40
N PHE A 170 8.95 9.86 -10.56
CA PHE A 170 9.06 8.42 -10.81
C PHE A 170 10.51 7.94 -10.75
N TYR A 171 11.46 8.82 -11.07
CA TYR A 171 12.90 8.54 -11.07
C TYR A 171 13.58 8.85 -9.73
N ASP A 172 12.82 9.25 -8.71
CA ASP A 172 13.31 9.52 -7.37
C ASP A 172 13.27 8.24 -6.51
N LYS A 173 14.42 7.56 -6.41
CA LYS A 173 14.58 6.34 -5.63
C LYS A 173 14.29 6.55 -4.13
N GLU A 174 14.67 7.69 -3.57
CA GLU A 174 14.45 8.00 -2.15
C GLU A 174 12.96 8.16 -1.86
N GLN A 175 12.22 8.84 -2.74
CA GLN A 175 10.77 8.97 -2.62
C GLN A 175 10.06 7.62 -2.68
N TRP A 176 10.50 6.71 -3.55
CA TRP A 176 9.95 5.35 -3.59
C TRP A 176 10.25 4.55 -2.34
N ILE A 177 11.47 4.61 -1.82
CA ILE A 177 11.83 3.97 -0.55
C ILE A 177 10.93 4.49 0.58
N LYS A 178 10.78 5.81 0.71
CA LYS A 178 9.90 6.43 1.71
C LYS A 178 8.46 5.92 1.61
N TYR A 179 7.93 5.81 0.38
CA TYR A 179 6.58 5.31 0.16
C TYR A 179 6.44 3.83 0.52
N LEU A 180 7.39 2.99 0.10
CA LEU A 180 7.38 1.55 0.41
C LEU A 180 7.54 1.31 1.92
N ASP A 181 8.40 2.07 2.59
CA ASP A 181 8.57 1.99 4.05
C ASP A 181 7.27 2.38 4.76
N MET A 182 6.58 3.46 4.32
CA MET A 182 5.26 3.82 4.84
C MET A 182 4.24 2.70 4.68
N LEU A 183 4.22 2.00 3.55
CA LEU A 183 3.33 0.85 3.36
C LEU A 183 3.60 -0.25 4.40
N VAL A 184 4.85 -0.65 4.58
CA VAL A 184 5.24 -1.65 5.58
C VAL A 184 4.90 -1.20 7.00
N GLU A 185 5.18 0.05 7.34
CA GLU A 185 4.87 0.64 8.65
C GLU A 185 3.38 0.57 8.97
N ASN A 186 2.54 0.66 7.97
CA ASN A 186 1.09 0.52 8.08
C ASN A 186 0.61 -0.91 7.77
N ARG A 187 1.51 -1.90 7.73
CA ARG A 187 1.20 -3.32 7.49
C ARG A 187 0.48 -3.56 6.15
N MET A 188 0.77 -2.73 5.17
CA MET A 188 0.32 -2.90 3.79
C MET A 188 1.33 -3.73 3.00
N ASN A 189 0.82 -4.55 2.08
CA ASN A 189 1.60 -5.53 1.33
C ASN A 189 1.38 -5.46 -0.19
N SER A 190 0.75 -4.40 -0.69
CA SER A 190 0.56 -4.22 -2.13
C SER A 190 0.69 -2.76 -2.56
N LEU A 191 1.27 -2.56 -3.74
CA LEU A 191 1.41 -1.29 -4.43
C LEU A 191 0.72 -1.40 -5.79
N TYR A 192 -0.31 -0.59 -6.01
CA TYR A 192 -1.01 -0.51 -7.28
C TYR A 192 -0.46 0.66 -8.09
N LEU A 193 -0.01 0.39 -9.32
CA LEU A 193 0.46 1.41 -10.25
C LEU A 193 -0.58 1.62 -11.34
N TRP A 194 -1.12 2.81 -11.42
CA TRP A 194 -2.17 3.16 -12.36
C TRP A 194 -1.60 3.88 -13.58
N ASN A 195 -1.59 3.22 -14.74
CA ASN A 195 -1.18 3.80 -16.02
C ASN A 195 -1.97 3.18 -17.16
N GLY A 196 -2.29 3.95 -18.19
CA GLY A 196 -3.12 3.49 -19.30
C GLY A 196 -2.45 2.43 -20.18
N HIS A 197 -1.16 2.61 -20.52
CA HIS A 197 -0.41 1.70 -21.40
C HIS A 197 1.07 1.64 -21.03
N PRO A 198 1.45 0.91 -19.96
CA PRO A 198 2.81 0.90 -19.44
C PRO A 198 3.82 0.19 -20.39
N PHE A 199 3.35 -0.74 -21.20
CA PHE A 199 4.21 -1.63 -22.00
C PHE A 199 5.09 -0.85 -22.98
N ALA A 200 4.56 0.17 -23.65
CA ALA A 200 5.30 1.02 -24.59
C ALA A 200 6.51 1.77 -23.97
N SER A 201 6.60 1.82 -22.65
CA SER A 201 7.69 2.46 -21.90
C SER A 201 8.58 1.49 -21.15
N LEU A 202 8.18 0.21 -21.00
CA LEU A 202 8.80 -0.76 -20.09
C LEU A 202 9.30 -2.04 -20.79
N VAL A 203 8.79 -2.37 -21.99
CA VAL A 203 9.19 -3.56 -22.73
C VAL A 203 9.45 -3.25 -24.21
N LYS A 204 10.31 -4.05 -24.84
CA LYS A 204 10.57 -4.05 -26.29
C LYS A 204 10.12 -5.39 -26.87
N LEU A 205 9.51 -5.34 -28.03
CA LEU A 205 9.08 -6.52 -28.77
C LEU A 205 9.90 -6.65 -30.05
N GLU A 206 10.46 -7.82 -30.29
CA GLU A 206 11.28 -8.09 -31.51
C GLU A 206 10.47 -7.88 -32.79
N GLU A 207 9.21 -8.30 -32.79
CA GLU A 207 8.31 -8.18 -33.93
C GLU A 207 7.72 -6.77 -34.11
N TYR A 208 7.71 -5.98 -33.06
CA TYR A 208 7.17 -4.61 -33.06
C TYR A 208 8.16 -3.60 -32.47
N PRO A 209 9.41 -3.50 -32.98
CA PRO A 209 10.45 -2.66 -32.37
C PRO A 209 10.10 -1.16 -32.39
N PHE A 210 9.22 -0.75 -33.31
CA PHE A 210 8.72 0.62 -33.42
C PHE A 210 7.61 0.96 -32.40
N ALA A 211 7.12 -0.02 -31.63
CA ALA A 211 6.00 0.23 -30.68
C ALA A 211 6.42 0.94 -29.39
N VAL A 212 7.70 1.10 -29.13
CA VAL A 212 8.22 1.83 -27.96
C VAL A 212 7.98 3.33 -28.15
N GLU A 213 7.51 4.00 -27.09
CA GLU A 213 7.15 5.43 -27.14
C GLU A 213 8.19 6.36 -26.53
N VAL A 214 9.30 5.83 -26.06
CA VAL A 214 10.38 6.61 -25.43
C VAL A 214 11.69 6.34 -26.18
N ASP A 215 12.63 7.29 -26.08
CA ASP A 215 13.96 7.08 -26.63
C ASP A 215 14.76 6.03 -25.86
N GLU A 216 15.89 5.62 -26.40
CA GLU A 216 16.73 4.54 -25.84
C GLU A 216 17.27 4.88 -24.44
N GLU A 217 17.61 6.13 -24.19
CA GLU A 217 18.12 6.57 -22.89
C GLU A 217 17.02 6.53 -21.84
N THR A 218 15.85 7.07 -22.16
CA THR A 218 14.67 7.03 -21.28
C THR A 218 14.20 5.61 -21.04
N PHE A 219 14.22 4.75 -22.08
CA PHE A 219 13.85 3.35 -21.93
C PHE A 219 14.75 2.63 -20.90
N LYS A 220 16.07 2.80 -20.97
CA LYS A 220 17.00 2.22 -19.98
C LYS A 220 16.76 2.74 -18.57
N LYS A 221 16.48 4.04 -18.42
CA LYS A 221 16.11 4.60 -17.12
C LYS A 221 14.83 3.99 -16.58
N ASN A 222 13.85 3.77 -17.43
CA ASN A 222 12.59 3.12 -17.05
C ASN A 222 12.81 1.68 -16.60
N GLU A 223 13.59 0.90 -17.32
CA GLU A 223 13.96 -0.46 -16.93
C GLU A 223 14.66 -0.49 -15.56
N GLU A 224 15.65 0.38 -15.36
CA GLU A 224 16.36 0.48 -14.09
C GLU A 224 15.42 0.84 -12.95
N MET A 225 14.57 1.85 -13.14
CA MET A 225 13.67 2.32 -12.09
C MET A 225 12.58 1.32 -11.76
N PHE A 226 11.97 0.70 -12.76
CA PHE A 226 10.92 -0.28 -12.52
C PHE A 226 11.48 -1.56 -11.88
N SER A 227 12.66 -2.01 -12.31
CA SER A 227 13.37 -3.13 -11.68
C SER A 227 13.77 -2.82 -10.25
N PHE A 228 14.28 -1.61 -9.98
CA PHE A 228 14.57 -1.14 -8.63
C PHE A 228 13.30 -1.15 -7.75
N LEU A 229 12.22 -0.55 -8.24
CA LEU A 229 10.96 -0.46 -7.50
C LEU A 229 10.41 -1.84 -7.14
N THR A 230 10.37 -2.77 -8.10
CA THR A 230 9.84 -4.12 -7.86
C THR A 230 10.72 -4.94 -6.93
N ALA A 231 12.05 -4.80 -7.00
CA ALA A 231 12.99 -5.47 -6.11
C ALA A 231 12.89 -4.92 -4.66
N GLU A 232 12.83 -3.60 -4.51
CA GLU A 232 12.67 -2.98 -3.17
C GLU A 232 11.29 -3.26 -2.56
N ALA A 233 10.26 -3.38 -3.39
CA ALA A 233 8.93 -3.82 -2.95
C ALA A 233 8.96 -5.27 -2.45
N ASP A 234 9.56 -6.19 -3.21
CA ASP A 234 9.66 -7.61 -2.80
C ASP A 234 10.45 -7.80 -1.51
N LYS A 235 11.57 -7.09 -1.36
CA LYS A 235 12.38 -7.06 -0.14
C LYS A 235 11.55 -6.68 1.11
N ARG A 236 10.50 -5.88 0.93
CA ARG A 236 9.55 -5.44 1.96
C ARG A 236 8.30 -6.30 2.06
N GLY A 237 8.19 -7.36 1.29
CA GLY A 237 6.99 -8.17 1.23
C GLY A 237 5.80 -7.49 0.53
N ILE A 238 6.06 -6.43 -0.24
CA ILE A 238 5.07 -5.69 -1.01
C ILE A 238 4.98 -6.27 -2.41
N PHE A 239 3.77 -6.59 -2.84
CA PHE A 239 3.48 -7.07 -4.18
C PHE A 239 3.07 -5.90 -5.08
N VAL A 240 3.76 -5.73 -6.22
CA VAL A 240 3.44 -4.69 -7.19
C VAL A 240 2.37 -5.20 -8.15
N ILE A 241 1.34 -4.39 -8.38
CA ILE A 241 0.23 -4.68 -9.29
C ILE A 241 0.15 -3.55 -10.31
N GLN A 242 0.44 -3.88 -11.56
CA GLN A 242 0.39 -2.93 -12.66
C GLN A 242 -0.99 -2.92 -13.31
N MET A 243 -1.67 -1.78 -13.27
CA MET A 243 -2.89 -1.57 -14.03
C MET A 243 -2.59 -1.15 -15.46
N PHE A 244 -3.42 -1.60 -16.39
CA PHE A 244 -3.46 -1.11 -17.76
C PHE A 244 -4.88 -1.20 -18.34
N TYR A 245 -5.16 -0.35 -19.31
CA TYR A 245 -6.35 -0.48 -20.14
C TYR A 245 -6.05 -1.44 -21.30
N ASN A 246 -6.79 -2.50 -21.38
CA ASN A 246 -6.41 -3.68 -22.15
C ASN A 246 -6.34 -3.51 -23.67
N ILE A 247 -7.18 -2.70 -24.28
CA ILE A 247 -7.21 -2.57 -25.75
C ILE A 247 -6.52 -1.28 -26.22
N LEU A 248 -5.65 -0.72 -25.40
CA LEU A 248 -4.80 0.39 -25.80
C LEU A 248 -3.62 -0.09 -26.64
N LEU A 249 -3.29 0.71 -27.63
CA LEU A 249 -2.12 0.53 -28.49
C LEU A 249 -1.16 1.69 -28.24
N SER A 250 0.13 1.42 -28.32
CA SER A 250 1.09 2.51 -28.32
C SER A 250 0.86 3.42 -29.53
N LYS A 251 1.15 4.71 -29.38
CA LYS A 251 0.95 5.66 -30.47
C LYS A 251 1.74 5.29 -31.72
N PRO A 252 3.06 4.93 -31.65
CA PRO A 252 3.79 4.51 -32.83
C PRO A 252 3.22 3.24 -33.50
N PHE A 253 2.74 2.27 -32.70
CA PHE A 253 2.09 1.09 -33.26
C PHE A 253 0.79 1.45 -33.98
N ALA A 254 -0.03 2.27 -33.35
CA ALA A 254 -1.30 2.73 -33.92
C ALA A 254 -1.09 3.52 -35.24
N GLU A 255 -0.12 4.44 -35.26
CA GLU A 255 0.24 5.21 -36.45
C GLU A 255 0.76 4.32 -37.59
N HIS A 256 1.60 3.33 -37.27
CA HIS A 256 2.16 2.41 -38.27
C HIS A 256 1.07 1.60 -39.01
N TYR A 257 0.01 1.23 -38.30
CA TYR A 257 -1.09 0.43 -38.88
C TYR A 257 -2.34 1.26 -39.20
N GLY A 258 -2.30 2.59 -39.10
CA GLY A 258 -3.44 3.48 -39.38
C GLY A 258 -4.60 3.27 -38.41
N LEU A 259 -4.30 2.95 -37.15
CA LEU A 259 -5.27 2.71 -36.07
C LEU A 259 -5.31 3.91 -35.13
N LYS A 260 -6.37 3.99 -34.31
CA LYS A 260 -6.40 4.86 -33.13
C LYS A 260 -5.74 4.18 -31.94
N THR A 261 -5.19 4.93 -31.00
CA THR A 261 -4.62 4.37 -29.76
C THR A 261 -5.71 3.70 -28.92
N GLN A 262 -6.92 4.29 -28.87
CA GLN A 262 -8.11 3.66 -28.28
C GLN A 262 -9.30 3.78 -29.22
N ASP A 263 -10.07 2.69 -29.30
CA ASP A 263 -11.35 2.65 -29.99
C ASP A 263 -12.21 1.52 -29.39
N ARG A 264 -13.25 1.86 -28.65
CA ARG A 264 -14.13 0.86 -27.99
C ARG A 264 -14.85 -0.03 -29.01
N ASN A 265 -15.15 0.51 -30.17
CA ASN A 265 -15.82 -0.23 -31.25
C ASN A 265 -14.86 -1.00 -32.17
N ARG A 266 -13.58 -1.03 -31.84
CA ARG A 266 -12.59 -1.75 -32.65
C ARG A 266 -12.78 -3.25 -32.44
N PRO A 267 -12.94 -4.04 -33.51
CA PRO A 267 -13.00 -5.48 -33.38
C PRO A 267 -11.67 -6.05 -32.90
N ILE A 268 -11.73 -7.12 -32.16
CA ILE A 268 -10.55 -7.91 -31.79
C ILE A 268 -10.00 -8.52 -33.07
N THR A 269 -8.81 -8.12 -33.46
CA THR A 269 -8.11 -8.66 -34.64
C THR A 269 -6.89 -9.47 -34.25
N PRO A 270 -6.42 -10.42 -35.08
CA PRO A 270 -5.18 -11.16 -34.79
C PRO A 270 -3.98 -10.25 -34.53
N LEU A 271 -3.88 -9.12 -35.22
CA LEU A 271 -2.80 -8.15 -35.07
C LEU A 271 -2.76 -7.53 -33.66
N ILE A 272 -3.90 -7.00 -33.19
CA ILE A 272 -3.94 -6.35 -31.86
C ILE A 272 -3.84 -7.39 -30.73
N SER A 273 -4.41 -8.57 -30.92
CA SER A 273 -4.26 -9.68 -29.96
C SER A 273 -2.81 -10.12 -29.84
N ASP A 274 -2.09 -10.30 -30.96
CA ASP A 274 -0.68 -10.69 -30.97
C ASP A 274 0.20 -9.63 -30.30
N TYR A 275 0.01 -8.36 -30.65
CA TYR A 275 0.73 -7.24 -30.04
C TYR A 275 0.53 -7.19 -28.51
N THR A 276 -0.71 -7.25 -28.04
CA THR A 276 -1.01 -7.17 -26.62
C THR A 276 -0.55 -8.41 -25.87
N ARG A 277 -0.78 -9.61 -26.42
CA ARG A 277 -0.31 -10.87 -25.82
C ARG A 277 1.21 -10.87 -25.63
N LYS A 278 1.96 -10.45 -26.66
CA LYS A 278 3.42 -10.32 -26.59
C LYS A 278 3.88 -9.25 -25.62
N SER A 279 3.17 -8.11 -25.57
CA SER A 279 3.46 -7.04 -24.60
C SER A 279 3.31 -7.55 -23.16
N VAL A 280 2.23 -8.26 -22.87
CA VAL A 280 1.99 -8.87 -21.55
C VAL A 280 3.04 -9.94 -21.25
N ALA A 281 3.36 -10.81 -22.21
CA ALA A 281 4.36 -11.86 -22.03
C ALA A 281 5.74 -11.28 -21.71
N ALA A 282 6.21 -10.32 -22.51
CA ALA A 282 7.49 -9.65 -22.30
C ALA A 282 7.53 -8.89 -20.95
N PHE A 283 6.40 -8.32 -20.53
CA PHE A 283 6.31 -7.64 -19.23
C PHE A 283 6.44 -8.63 -18.06
N ILE A 284 5.73 -9.74 -18.08
CA ILE A 284 5.78 -10.78 -17.03
C ILE A 284 7.15 -11.45 -16.99
N GLU A 285 7.76 -11.72 -18.15
CA GLU A 285 9.11 -12.28 -18.22
C GLU A 285 10.15 -11.34 -17.60
N LYS A 286 10.06 -10.05 -17.91
CA LYS A 286 11.03 -9.05 -17.47
C LYS A 286 10.87 -8.65 -16.00
N TYR A 287 9.63 -8.61 -15.51
CA TYR A 287 9.29 -8.17 -14.16
C TYR A 287 8.49 -9.27 -13.42
N PRO A 288 9.16 -10.35 -13.00
CA PRO A 288 8.47 -11.57 -12.55
C PRO A 288 7.71 -11.43 -11.22
N ASN A 289 7.90 -10.32 -10.50
CA ASN A 289 7.23 -10.05 -9.21
C ASN A 289 6.09 -9.03 -9.34
N VAL A 290 5.42 -9.01 -10.48
CA VAL A 290 4.34 -8.05 -10.76
C VAL A 290 3.06 -8.79 -11.15
N GLY A 291 1.95 -8.44 -10.50
CA GLY A 291 0.60 -8.83 -10.92
C GLY A 291 -0.03 -7.80 -11.84
N LEU A 292 -1.19 -8.12 -12.38
CA LEU A 292 -1.91 -7.27 -13.30
C LEU A 292 -3.29 -6.86 -12.74
N LEU A 293 -3.67 -5.61 -12.98
CA LEU A 293 -5.03 -5.13 -12.81
C LEU A 293 -5.58 -4.78 -14.20
N VAL A 294 -6.63 -5.47 -14.62
CA VAL A 294 -7.19 -5.37 -15.97
C VAL A 294 -8.55 -4.67 -15.91
N CYS A 295 -8.70 -3.62 -16.73
CA CYS A 295 -9.94 -2.89 -16.93
C CYS A 295 -10.50 -3.22 -18.32
N LEU A 296 -11.50 -4.09 -18.41
CA LEU A 296 -12.07 -4.54 -19.67
C LEU A 296 -13.11 -3.55 -20.22
N GLY A 297 -14.23 -3.38 -19.54
CA GLY A 297 -15.40 -2.72 -20.07
C GLY A 297 -15.26 -1.24 -20.41
N GLU A 298 -14.30 -0.51 -19.81
CA GLU A 298 -14.03 0.88 -20.23
C GLU A 298 -13.33 0.97 -21.61
N ALA A 299 -12.85 -0.13 -22.14
CA ALA A 299 -12.08 -0.17 -23.38
C ALA A 299 -12.72 -1.02 -24.48
N MET A 300 -13.76 -1.80 -24.16
CA MET A 300 -14.48 -2.66 -25.11
C MET A 300 -15.98 -2.40 -25.06
N ASP A 301 -16.70 -2.77 -26.12
CA ASP A 301 -18.09 -2.42 -26.30
C ASP A 301 -19.07 -3.52 -25.86
N THR A 302 -18.66 -4.78 -25.90
CA THR A 302 -19.52 -5.91 -25.55
C THR A 302 -18.90 -6.80 -24.46
N TYR A 303 -19.76 -7.47 -23.69
CA TYR A 303 -19.31 -8.42 -22.66
C TYR A 303 -18.67 -9.68 -23.26
N GLU A 304 -19.07 -10.07 -24.47
CA GLU A 304 -18.47 -11.14 -25.23
C GLU A 304 -17.01 -10.81 -25.62
N ASP A 305 -16.75 -9.57 -26.02
CA ASP A 305 -15.40 -9.08 -26.30
C ASP A 305 -14.54 -9.07 -25.02
N ASP A 306 -15.12 -8.70 -23.87
CA ASP A 306 -14.45 -8.79 -22.57
C ASP A 306 -13.94 -10.23 -22.30
N VAL A 307 -14.83 -11.21 -22.48
CA VAL A 307 -14.50 -12.64 -22.28
C VAL A 307 -13.44 -13.09 -23.28
N GLU A 308 -13.63 -12.78 -24.57
CA GLU A 308 -12.68 -13.18 -25.60
C GLU A 308 -11.28 -12.60 -25.35
N TRP A 309 -11.21 -11.30 -25.10
CA TRP A 309 -9.96 -10.62 -24.85
C TRP A 309 -9.22 -11.16 -23.64
N PHE A 310 -9.93 -11.34 -22.53
CA PHE A 310 -9.33 -11.82 -21.29
C PHE A 310 -8.82 -13.25 -21.41
N THR A 311 -9.63 -14.13 -22.00
CA THR A 311 -9.32 -15.58 -22.09
C THR A 311 -8.39 -15.95 -23.24
N LYS A 312 -8.40 -15.19 -24.35
CA LYS A 312 -7.59 -15.53 -25.54
C LYS A 312 -6.37 -14.63 -25.73
N THR A 313 -6.29 -13.49 -25.03
CA THR A 313 -5.15 -12.56 -25.18
C THR A 313 -4.42 -12.35 -23.87
N ILE A 314 -5.11 -11.88 -22.80
CA ILE A 314 -4.44 -11.52 -21.56
C ILE A 314 -3.90 -12.73 -20.81
N ILE A 315 -4.75 -13.70 -20.47
CA ILE A 315 -4.33 -14.92 -19.76
C ILE A 315 -3.24 -15.69 -20.54
N PRO A 316 -3.37 -15.92 -21.86
CA PRO A 316 -2.29 -16.52 -22.62
C PRO A 316 -0.98 -15.73 -22.58
N GLY A 317 -1.04 -14.38 -22.66
CA GLY A 317 0.15 -13.55 -22.54
C GLY A 317 0.86 -13.72 -21.20
N VAL A 318 0.11 -13.74 -20.08
CA VAL A 318 0.70 -14.03 -18.76
C VAL A 318 1.34 -15.41 -18.73
N LYS A 319 0.66 -16.43 -19.26
CA LYS A 319 1.20 -17.80 -19.31
C LYS A 319 2.45 -17.93 -20.18
N ASP A 320 2.49 -17.24 -21.32
CA ASP A 320 3.67 -17.23 -22.17
C ASP A 320 4.90 -16.66 -21.44
N GLY A 321 4.75 -15.53 -20.73
CA GLY A 321 5.82 -14.95 -19.91
C GLY A 321 6.26 -15.86 -18.77
N LEU A 322 5.33 -16.50 -18.07
CA LEU A 322 5.65 -17.46 -17.01
C LEU A 322 6.36 -18.70 -17.54
N ASN A 323 5.93 -19.21 -18.70
CA ASN A 323 6.56 -20.36 -19.36
C ASN A 323 8.00 -20.05 -19.79
N ALA A 324 8.26 -18.83 -20.29
CA ALA A 324 9.62 -18.39 -20.64
C ALA A 324 10.56 -18.39 -19.42
N LEU A 325 10.03 -18.14 -18.23
CA LEU A 325 10.76 -18.19 -16.97
C LEU A 325 10.80 -19.58 -16.32
N GLY A 326 10.12 -20.58 -16.90
CA GLY A 326 9.95 -21.90 -16.28
C GLY A 326 9.15 -21.88 -14.97
N ARG A 327 8.29 -20.86 -14.76
CA ARG A 327 7.46 -20.68 -13.58
C ARG A 327 6.11 -21.39 -13.72
N THR A 328 5.66 -21.97 -12.62
CA THR A 328 4.35 -22.64 -12.51
C THR A 328 3.40 -21.94 -11.54
N ASP A 329 3.91 -21.01 -10.72
CA ASP A 329 3.11 -20.18 -9.85
C ASP A 329 2.37 -19.10 -10.67
N GLU A 330 1.15 -18.80 -10.28
CA GLU A 330 0.33 -17.81 -10.97
C GLU A 330 0.33 -16.50 -10.17
N PRO A 331 0.95 -15.40 -10.66
CA PRO A 331 0.76 -14.09 -10.05
C PRO A 331 -0.72 -13.66 -10.15
N PRO A 332 -1.24 -12.84 -9.21
CA PRO A 332 -2.63 -12.45 -9.25
C PRO A 332 -2.94 -11.60 -10.50
N ILE A 333 -4.09 -11.89 -11.13
CA ILE A 333 -4.71 -11.03 -12.12
C ILE A 333 -6.02 -10.52 -11.52
N LEU A 334 -6.14 -9.20 -11.41
CA LEU A 334 -7.29 -8.53 -10.84
C LEU A 334 -8.23 -8.08 -11.97
N LEU A 335 -9.47 -8.52 -11.94
CA LEU A 335 -10.51 -8.11 -12.85
C LEU A 335 -11.31 -6.96 -12.22
N ARG A 336 -11.25 -5.76 -12.80
CA ARG A 336 -12.02 -4.61 -12.35
C ARG A 336 -13.43 -4.67 -12.93
N ALA A 337 -14.43 -4.70 -12.04
CA ALA A 337 -15.84 -4.80 -12.38
C ALA A 337 -16.47 -3.42 -12.71
N HIS A 338 -15.89 -2.69 -13.64
CA HIS A 338 -16.45 -1.44 -14.15
C HIS A 338 -16.81 -1.66 -15.62
N ASP A 339 -18.09 -1.48 -15.95
CA ASP A 339 -18.66 -1.80 -17.28
C ASP A 339 -18.34 -3.24 -17.76
N THR A 340 -18.18 -4.19 -16.83
CA THR A 340 -17.77 -5.57 -17.12
C THR A 340 -18.75 -6.54 -16.47
N ASP A 341 -19.28 -7.51 -17.21
CA ASP A 341 -19.95 -8.68 -16.59
C ASP A 341 -18.90 -9.62 -16.00
N CYS A 342 -18.49 -9.32 -14.78
CA CYS A 342 -17.48 -10.13 -14.09
C CYS A 342 -17.86 -11.59 -13.93
N LYS A 343 -19.14 -11.92 -13.79
CA LYS A 343 -19.55 -13.32 -13.68
C LYS A 343 -19.26 -14.06 -14.97
N MET A 344 -19.66 -13.48 -16.11
CA MET A 344 -19.43 -14.10 -17.41
C MET A 344 -17.93 -14.27 -17.70
N VAL A 345 -17.12 -13.26 -17.39
CA VAL A 345 -15.65 -13.33 -17.55
C VAL A 345 -15.04 -14.36 -16.61
N MET A 346 -15.38 -14.38 -15.33
CA MET A 346 -14.81 -15.30 -14.34
C MET A 346 -15.19 -16.76 -14.61
N ASP A 347 -16.43 -17.04 -15.02
CA ASP A 347 -16.87 -18.37 -15.40
C ASP A 347 -16.03 -18.96 -16.54
N ALA A 348 -15.66 -18.13 -17.52
CA ALA A 348 -14.81 -18.52 -18.65
C ALA A 348 -13.31 -18.59 -18.29
N ALA A 349 -12.83 -17.74 -17.39
CA ALA A 349 -11.42 -17.55 -17.08
C ALA A 349 -10.90 -18.51 -15.99
N LEU A 350 -11.68 -18.82 -14.94
CA LEU A 350 -11.26 -19.66 -13.83
C LEU A 350 -10.80 -21.10 -14.24
N PRO A 351 -11.34 -21.74 -15.29
CA PRO A 351 -10.77 -22.97 -15.80
C PRO A 351 -9.35 -22.81 -16.37
N LEU A 352 -9.00 -21.62 -16.83
CA LEU A 352 -7.72 -21.31 -17.48
C LEU A 352 -6.66 -20.79 -16.51
N TYR A 353 -7.06 -20.05 -15.48
CA TYR A 353 -6.17 -19.38 -14.53
C TYR A 353 -6.83 -19.35 -13.15
N LYS A 354 -6.13 -19.72 -12.10
CA LYS A 354 -6.75 -19.89 -10.76
C LYS A 354 -6.62 -18.68 -9.86
N ASN A 355 -5.52 -17.94 -9.99
CA ASN A 355 -5.25 -16.79 -9.13
C ASN A 355 -5.89 -15.51 -9.68
N LEU A 356 -7.21 -15.54 -9.85
CA LEU A 356 -8.04 -14.43 -10.33
C LEU A 356 -8.77 -13.77 -9.17
N TYR A 357 -8.72 -12.44 -9.14
CA TYR A 357 -9.38 -11.61 -8.15
C TYR A 357 -10.42 -10.72 -8.82
N THR A 358 -11.48 -10.39 -8.11
CA THR A 358 -12.44 -9.35 -8.54
C THR A 358 -12.19 -8.07 -7.76
N MET A 359 -12.46 -6.91 -8.37
CA MET A 359 -12.36 -5.62 -7.72
C MET A 359 -13.51 -4.70 -8.14
N HIS A 360 -14.10 -3.99 -7.18
CA HIS A 360 -15.12 -2.99 -7.46
C HIS A 360 -14.98 -1.75 -6.58
N LYS A 361 -15.39 -0.59 -7.10
CA LYS A 361 -15.50 0.66 -6.35
C LYS A 361 -16.47 0.49 -5.18
N TYR A 362 -16.04 0.79 -3.95
CA TYR A 362 -16.81 0.48 -2.76
C TYR A 362 -18.15 1.23 -2.67
N ASN A 363 -18.15 2.53 -2.95
CA ASN A 363 -19.34 3.39 -2.95
C ASN A 363 -19.42 4.25 -4.24
N GLY A 364 -19.04 3.72 -5.40
CA GLY A 364 -18.94 4.50 -6.62
C GLY A 364 -17.71 5.42 -6.61
N GLU A 365 -17.87 6.69 -7.00
CA GLU A 365 -16.76 7.61 -7.22
C GLU A 365 -16.27 8.30 -5.94
N SER A 366 -16.94 8.11 -4.80
CA SER A 366 -16.59 8.75 -3.54
C SER A 366 -16.96 7.93 -2.33
N LEU A 367 -16.22 8.14 -1.22
CA LEU A 367 -16.45 7.47 0.05
C LEU A 367 -17.57 8.17 0.83
N THR A 368 -18.83 7.83 0.57
CA THR A 368 -20.00 8.50 1.16
C THR A 368 -20.54 7.85 2.42
N THR A 369 -20.47 6.52 2.52
CA THR A 369 -20.95 5.78 3.67
C THR A 369 -19.96 4.68 4.02
N TYR A 370 -19.95 4.26 5.31
CA TYR A 370 -19.12 3.13 5.73
C TYR A 370 -19.70 1.77 5.28
N GLU A 371 -20.96 1.73 4.88
CA GLU A 371 -21.62 0.52 4.35
C GLU A 371 -22.35 0.85 3.06
N PRO A 372 -22.06 0.18 1.93
CA PRO A 372 -22.74 0.40 0.67
C PRO A 372 -24.23 0.07 0.78
N ARG A 373 -25.05 0.75 0.00
CA ARG A 373 -26.50 0.58 -0.01
C ARG A 373 -27.02 0.20 -1.39
N GLY A 374 -28.18 -0.47 -1.41
CA GLY A 374 -28.87 -0.85 -2.63
C GLY A 374 -28.01 -1.72 -3.56
N PRO A 375 -27.91 -1.37 -4.86
CA PRO A 375 -27.16 -2.18 -5.83
C PRO A 375 -25.69 -2.37 -5.47
N TRP A 376 -25.04 -1.37 -4.87
CA TRP A 376 -23.62 -1.44 -4.47
C TRP A 376 -23.34 -2.53 -3.46
N SER A 377 -24.23 -2.68 -2.45
CA SER A 377 -24.09 -3.76 -1.45
C SER A 377 -24.16 -5.14 -2.12
N LYS A 378 -25.13 -5.32 -3.02
CA LYS A 378 -25.31 -6.60 -3.72
C LYS A 378 -24.13 -6.94 -4.64
N ILE A 379 -23.58 -5.98 -5.37
CA ILE A 379 -22.42 -6.17 -6.27
C ILE A 379 -21.24 -6.76 -5.49
N HIS A 380 -20.89 -6.20 -4.34
CA HIS A 380 -19.76 -6.69 -3.55
C HIS A 380 -19.95 -8.13 -3.09
N SER A 381 -21.16 -8.48 -2.58
CA SER A 381 -21.47 -9.83 -2.16
C SER A 381 -21.48 -10.82 -3.32
N ASP A 382 -22.01 -10.43 -4.47
CA ASP A 382 -22.03 -11.27 -5.68
C ASP A 382 -20.59 -11.52 -6.18
N LEU A 383 -19.74 -10.49 -6.23
CA LEU A 383 -18.35 -10.60 -6.69
C LEU A 383 -17.49 -11.42 -5.72
N SER A 384 -17.73 -11.31 -4.42
CA SER A 384 -17.06 -12.12 -3.41
C SER A 384 -17.34 -13.63 -3.56
N ALA A 385 -18.47 -13.98 -4.14
CA ALA A 385 -18.86 -15.37 -4.38
C ALA A 385 -18.26 -15.97 -5.67
N LEU A 386 -17.68 -15.16 -6.56
CA LEU A 386 -17.21 -15.63 -7.87
C LEU A 386 -15.78 -16.16 -7.87
N GLY A 387 -14.91 -15.57 -7.07
CA GLY A 387 -13.48 -15.83 -7.10
C GLY A 387 -12.90 -16.18 -5.76
N SER A 388 -11.59 -16.34 -5.71
CA SER A 388 -10.87 -16.59 -4.48
C SER A 388 -10.76 -15.36 -3.59
N ILE A 389 -10.65 -14.16 -4.20
CA ILE A 389 -10.46 -12.90 -3.50
C ILE A 389 -11.30 -11.80 -4.18
N HIS A 390 -12.02 -11.04 -3.34
CA HIS A 390 -12.67 -9.81 -3.75
C HIS A 390 -12.00 -8.61 -3.10
N ILE A 391 -11.70 -7.58 -3.90
CA ILE A 391 -11.02 -6.37 -3.49
C ILE A 391 -12.03 -5.24 -3.42
N SER A 392 -12.21 -4.66 -2.23
CA SER A 392 -12.91 -3.39 -2.09
C SER A 392 -11.98 -2.25 -2.48
N ASN A 393 -12.35 -1.53 -3.55
CA ASN A 393 -11.63 -0.35 -3.97
C ASN A 393 -12.20 0.89 -3.29
N VAL A 394 -11.42 1.46 -2.39
CA VAL A 394 -11.72 2.76 -1.77
C VAL A 394 -11.40 3.83 -2.81
N HIS A 395 -12.40 4.11 -3.62
CA HIS A 395 -12.28 4.99 -4.78
C HIS A 395 -12.65 6.42 -4.39
N ILE A 396 -11.69 7.33 -4.53
CA ILE A 396 -11.88 8.77 -4.38
C ILE A 396 -11.34 9.41 -5.64
N LEU A 397 -12.19 9.53 -6.65
CA LEU A 397 -11.81 10.18 -7.90
C LEU A 397 -11.95 11.70 -7.79
N ALA A 398 -13.03 12.16 -7.15
CA ALA A 398 -13.19 13.57 -6.86
C ALA A 398 -12.12 13.99 -5.87
N ASN A 399 -11.39 15.03 -6.22
CA ASN A 399 -10.47 15.67 -5.29
C ASN A 399 -11.29 16.27 -4.15
N LEU A 400 -11.16 15.70 -2.96
CA LEU A 400 -11.90 16.12 -1.76
C LEU A 400 -11.13 17.16 -0.93
N GLU A 401 -10.05 17.69 -1.45
CA GLU A 401 -9.32 18.79 -0.80
C GLU A 401 -10.21 20.06 -0.73
N PRO A 402 -10.18 20.81 0.36
CA PRO A 402 -9.27 20.66 1.50
C PRO A 402 -9.68 19.60 2.54
N TRP A 403 -10.81 18.91 2.38
CA TRP A 403 -11.26 17.91 3.33
C TRP A 403 -10.30 16.73 3.40
N ARG A 404 -9.98 16.30 4.61
CA ARG A 404 -9.03 15.21 4.89
C ARG A 404 -9.71 14.09 5.66
N TRP A 405 -10.01 13.02 4.95
CA TRP A 405 -10.57 11.83 5.54
C TRP A 405 -9.54 11.11 6.44
N GLY A 406 -10.01 10.41 7.44
CA GLY A 406 -9.14 9.66 8.35
C GLY A 406 -9.77 9.47 9.73
N SER A 407 -11.11 9.46 9.83
CA SER A 407 -11.78 9.06 11.05
C SER A 407 -11.57 7.56 11.28
N PRO A 408 -10.90 7.18 12.37
CA PRO A 408 -10.70 5.77 12.71
C PRO A 408 -12.01 5.00 12.88
N ASP A 409 -13.04 5.65 13.43
CA ASP A 409 -14.36 5.05 13.61
C ASP A 409 -15.03 4.71 12.27
N PHE A 410 -15.01 5.65 11.34
CA PHE A 410 -15.57 5.44 10.01
C PHE A 410 -14.84 4.32 9.26
N VAL A 411 -13.51 4.37 9.26
CA VAL A 411 -12.68 3.38 8.54
C VAL A 411 -12.83 1.99 9.14
N GLN A 412 -12.88 1.87 10.49
CA GLN A 412 -13.12 0.58 11.15
C GLN A 412 -14.46 -0.02 10.74
N LYS A 413 -15.53 0.80 10.73
CA LYS A 413 -16.86 0.37 10.28
C LYS A 413 -16.88 0.00 8.81
N ALA A 414 -16.20 0.78 7.96
CA ALA A 414 -16.10 0.49 6.52
C ALA A 414 -15.39 -0.84 6.26
N VAL A 415 -14.22 -1.06 6.86
CA VAL A 415 -13.49 -2.32 6.70
C VAL A 415 -14.27 -3.51 7.27
N ASN A 416 -14.95 -3.33 8.41
CA ASN A 416 -15.82 -4.37 8.95
C ASN A 416 -16.96 -4.72 7.98
N ALA A 417 -17.59 -3.73 7.36
CA ALA A 417 -18.63 -3.97 6.35
C ALA A 417 -18.04 -4.66 5.11
N MET A 418 -16.89 -4.19 4.60
CA MET A 418 -16.21 -4.83 3.47
C MET A 418 -15.94 -6.31 3.73
N HIS A 419 -15.36 -6.61 4.89
CA HIS A 419 -14.86 -7.95 5.21
C HIS A 419 -15.98 -8.89 5.70
N ASN A 420 -16.75 -8.48 6.71
CA ASN A 420 -17.68 -9.35 7.40
C ASN A 420 -19.10 -9.33 6.81
N VAL A 421 -19.49 -8.26 6.11
CA VAL A 421 -20.83 -8.18 5.50
C VAL A 421 -20.78 -8.57 4.03
N HIS A 422 -19.78 -8.07 3.28
CA HIS A 422 -19.71 -8.26 1.83
C HIS A 422 -18.69 -9.31 1.38
N GLY A 423 -17.92 -9.91 2.29
CA GLY A 423 -16.98 -10.98 1.99
C GLY A 423 -15.71 -10.55 1.28
N ALA A 424 -15.40 -9.24 1.23
CA ALA A 424 -14.14 -8.77 0.69
C ALA A 424 -12.99 -9.16 1.63
N ASN A 425 -11.89 -9.58 1.05
CA ASN A 425 -10.69 -9.98 1.79
C ASN A 425 -9.42 -9.29 1.26
N ALA A 426 -9.60 -8.19 0.53
CA ALA A 426 -8.53 -7.34 0.05
C ALA A 426 -8.99 -5.88 -0.09
N LEU A 427 -8.01 -4.96 -0.06
CA LEU A 427 -8.20 -3.53 -0.09
C LEU A 427 -7.31 -2.89 -1.16
N HIS A 428 -7.91 -2.04 -1.99
CA HIS A 428 -7.22 -1.13 -2.90
C HIS A 428 -7.56 0.31 -2.51
N LEU A 429 -6.57 1.03 -2.01
CA LEU A 429 -6.74 2.37 -1.46
C LEU A 429 -6.23 3.43 -2.45
N TYR A 430 -7.11 4.30 -2.92
CA TYR A 430 -6.68 5.50 -3.62
C TYR A 430 -6.05 6.51 -2.67
N PRO A 431 -5.11 7.34 -3.13
CA PRO A 431 -4.64 8.47 -2.35
C PRO A 431 -5.80 9.42 -2.06
N GLN A 432 -5.76 10.10 -0.92
CA GLN A 432 -6.85 10.96 -0.45
C GLN A 432 -7.04 12.20 -1.33
N ALA A 433 -5.93 12.75 -1.82
CA ALA A 433 -5.95 13.74 -2.90
C ALA A 433 -6.16 13.04 -4.24
N SER A 434 -5.89 13.68 -5.35
CA SER A 434 -5.99 13.02 -6.64
C SER A 434 -4.77 12.11 -6.90
N TYR A 435 -4.97 10.89 -7.41
CA TYR A 435 -3.87 10.06 -7.88
C TYR A 435 -3.24 10.62 -9.18
N TRP A 436 -3.93 11.49 -9.89
CA TRP A 436 -3.40 12.18 -11.08
C TRP A 436 -2.38 13.25 -10.77
N ASP A 437 -2.34 13.75 -9.54
CA ASP A 437 -1.42 14.78 -9.12
C ASP A 437 -0.32 14.25 -8.18
N TRP A 438 -0.28 12.94 -8.05
CA TRP A 438 0.75 12.26 -7.28
C TRP A 438 2.16 12.76 -7.64
N PRO A 439 3.08 12.99 -6.67
CA PRO A 439 2.93 12.75 -5.22
C PRO A 439 2.47 13.96 -4.41
N TYR A 440 2.01 15.02 -5.04
CA TYR A 440 1.73 16.29 -4.39
C TYR A 440 0.25 16.44 -4.01
N THR A 441 0.02 17.27 -2.98
CA THR A 441 -1.32 17.77 -2.64
C THR A 441 -1.70 18.96 -3.53
N ALA A 442 -2.99 19.29 -3.65
CA ALA A 442 -3.42 20.54 -4.26
C ALA A 442 -3.11 21.73 -3.36
N ASP A 443 -3.10 21.55 -2.04
CA ASP A 443 -2.77 22.55 -1.05
C ASP A 443 -1.35 23.10 -1.25
N LYS A 444 -1.19 24.37 -0.93
CA LYS A 444 0.13 25.04 -0.92
C LYS A 444 0.42 25.57 0.47
N LEU A 445 1.65 25.38 0.89
CA LEU A 445 2.18 26.01 2.10
C LEU A 445 2.26 27.55 1.90
N PRO A 446 2.39 28.34 2.99
CA PRO A 446 2.51 29.80 2.90
C PRO A 446 3.64 30.30 2.00
N ASP A 447 4.69 29.50 1.80
CA ASP A 447 5.81 29.79 0.90
C ASP A 447 5.52 29.41 -0.57
N GLY A 448 4.32 28.88 -0.85
CA GLY A 448 3.87 28.46 -2.18
C GLY A 448 4.29 27.05 -2.59
N LYS A 449 5.04 26.32 -1.75
CA LYS A 449 5.40 24.93 -1.99
C LYS A 449 4.21 24.01 -1.75
N ARG A 450 4.17 22.90 -2.49
CA ARG A 450 3.20 21.83 -2.31
C ARG A 450 3.75 20.80 -1.34
N GLU A 451 2.86 20.24 -0.52
CA GLU A 451 3.20 19.13 0.36
C GLU A 451 3.17 17.80 -0.41
N TYR A 452 3.88 16.81 0.10
CA TYR A 452 3.69 15.43 -0.33
C TYR A 452 2.44 14.84 0.32
N GLN A 453 1.61 14.17 -0.47
CA GLN A 453 0.42 13.45 0.03
C GLN A 453 0.78 12.46 1.14
N LEU A 454 1.93 11.82 1.02
CA LEU A 454 2.45 10.88 2.00
C LEU A 454 2.60 11.49 3.40
N ASP A 455 3.07 12.72 3.49
CA ASP A 455 3.32 13.41 4.77
C ASP A 455 2.02 13.99 5.34
N ARG A 456 1.21 14.65 4.51
CA ARG A 456 -0.05 15.25 4.91
C ARG A 456 -1.09 14.22 5.33
N ASP A 457 -1.20 13.14 4.55
CA ASP A 457 -2.30 12.17 4.65
C ASP A 457 -1.91 10.90 5.44
N TRP A 458 -0.94 11.02 6.37
CA TRP A 458 -0.44 9.91 7.18
C TRP A 458 -1.55 9.11 7.87
N ILE A 459 -2.58 9.79 8.39
CA ILE A 459 -3.69 9.16 9.10
C ILE A 459 -4.56 8.32 8.17
N TRP A 460 -4.70 8.72 6.90
CA TRP A 460 -5.40 7.97 5.88
C TRP A 460 -4.79 6.58 5.69
N TYR A 461 -3.49 6.51 5.45
CA TYR A 461 -2.79 5.24 5.28
C TYR A 461 -2.79 4.41 6.58
N LYS A 462 -2.58 5.07 7.71
CA LYS A 462 -2.51 4.41 9.01
C LYS A 462 -3.84 3.78 9.43
N THR A 463 -4.96 4.46 9.25
CA THR A 463 -6.28 3.93 9.59
C THR A 463 -6.66 2.74 8.71
N TRP A 464 -6.52 2.86 7.39
CA TRP A 464 -6.86 1.78 6.49
C TRP A 464 -5.96 0.55 6.67
N GLY A 465 -4.66 0.72 6.83
CA GLY A 465 -3.73 -0.37 7.10
C GLY A 465 -4.04 -1.09 8.40
N ARG A 466 -4.28 -0.32 9.49
CA ARG A 466 -4.60 -0.86 10.81
C ARG A 466 -5.86 -1.73 10.81
N TYR A 467 -6.93 -1.24 10.20
CA TYR A 467 -8.21 -1.97 10.20
C TYR A 467 -8.28 -3.06 9.14
N ALA A 468 -7.58 -2.94 8.02
CA ALA A 468 -7.43 -4.05 7.08
C ALA A 468 -6.58 -5.20 7.65
N TRP A 469 -5.70 -4.91 8.61
CA TRP A 469 -5.01 -5.94 9.39
C TRP A 469 -5.95 -6.62 10.38
N ASN A 470 -6.72 -5.85 11.18
CA ASN A 470 -7.71 -6.36 12.12
C ASN A 470 -8.80 -5.31 12.39
N CYS A 471 -10.01 -5.53 11.85
CA CYS A 471 -11.15 -4.65 12.05
C CYS A 471 -11.93 -4.90 13.36
N HIS A 472 -11.61 -5.99 14.08
CA HIS A 472 -12.29 -6.37 15.33
C HIS A 472 -11.64 -5.77 16.59
N ARG A 473 -10.82 -4.74 16.44
CA ARG A 473 -10.19 -4.06 17.59
C ARG A 473 -11.24 -3.44 18.50
N ASP A 474 -11.03 -3.57 19.81
CA ASP A 474 -11.92 -2.98 20.82
C ASP A 474 -11.96 -1.46 20.73
N ARG A 475 -13.15 -0.89 20.69
CA ARG A 475 -13.33 0.54 20.46
C ARG A 475 -12.73 1.42 21.56
N SER A 476 -12.76 1.00 22.82
CA SER A 476 -12.19 1.79 23.93
C SER A 476 -10.66 1.84 23.83
N SER A 477 -10.00 0.73 23.54
CA SER A 477 -8.56 0.71 23.33
C SER A 477 -8.12 1.46 22.05
N GLU A 478 -9.00 1.52 21.03
CA GLU A 478 -8.73 2.30 19.83
C GLU A 478 -8.80 3.81 20.09
N VAL A 479 -9.68 4.28 20.95
CA VAL A 479 -9.69 5.70 21.36
C VAL A 479 -8.36 6.07 22.00
N GLU A 480 -7.90 5.32 23.00
CA GLU A 480 -6.61 5.57 23.66
C GLU A 480 -5.42 5.54 22.67
N TYR A 481 -5.45 4.58 21.74
CA TYR A 481 -4.43 4.48 20.71
C TYR A 481 -4.41 5.72 19.80
N TRP A 482 -5.55 6.17 19.33
CA TRP A 482 -5.63 7.29 18.40
C TRP A 482 -5.39 8.64 19.07
N ASP A 483 -5.83 8.83 20.32
CA ASP A 483 -5.48 10.01 21.12
C ASP A 483 -3.96 10.14 21.23
N LYS A 484 -3.28 9.02 21.48
CA LYS A 484 -1.82 9.02 21.52
C LYS A 484 -1.21 9.33 20.14
N GLN A 485 -1.68 8.69 19.05
CA GLN A 485 -1.13 8.94 17.72
C GLN A 485 -1.31 10.39 17.26
N LEU A 486 -2.48 10.97 17.52
CA LEU A 486 -2.77 12.37 17.20
C LEU A 486 -1.96 13.32 18.08
N GLY A 487 -1.87 13.03 19.39
CA GLY A 487 -1.04 13.80 20.31
C GLY A 487 0.43 13.81 19.93
N ASP A 488 1.00 12.67 19.60
CA ASP A 488 2.40 12.54 19.15
C ASP A 488 2.63 13.29 17.82
N PHE A 489 1.70 13.21 16.88
CA PHE A 489 1.85 13.86 15.59
C PHE A 489 1.73 15.38 15.64
N TYR A 490 0.73 15.89 16.37
CA TYR A 490 0.47 17.34 16.46
C TYR A 490 1.21 18.01 17.62
N GLY A 491 1.88 17.26 18.49
CA GLY A 491 2.56 17.79 19.67
C GLY A 491 1.58 18.34 20.71
N THR A 492 0.39 17.74 20.84
CA THR A 492 -0.69 18.18 21.71
C THR A 492 -0.80 17.32 22.97
N THR A 493 -1.57 17.80 23.95
CA THR A 493 -1.93 16.99 25.13
C THR A 493 -2.92 15.87 24.73
N PRO A 494 -3.03 14.79 25.52
CA PRO A 494 -4.03 13.74 25.27
C PRO A 494 -5.48 14.27 25.22
N ALA A 495 -5.83 15.28 25.98
CA ALA A 495 -7.16 15.88 25.96
C ALA A 495 -7.44 16.60 24.64
N GLU A 496 -6.51 17.43 24.17
CA GLU A 496 -6.61 18.11 22.87
C GLU A 496 -6.62 17.10 21.71
N ALA A 497 -5.84 16.01 21.83
CA ALA A 497 -5.88 14.92 20.86
C ALA A 497 -7.25 14.22 20.83
N GLY A 498 -7.89 14.03 21.99
CA GLY A 498 -9.25 13.53 22.11
C GLY A 498 -10.28 14.43 21.42
N ASP A 499 -10.16 15.73 21.59
CA ASP A 499 -11.04 16.72 20.91
C ASP A 499 -10.87 16.63 19.38
N ILE A 500 -9.64 16.48 18.88
CA ILE A 500 -9.37 16.29 17.45
C ILE A 500 -9.99 14.99 16.93
N LEU A 501 -9.89 13.91 17.71
CA LEU A 501 -10.48 12.61 17.35
C LEU A 501 -12.01 12.68 17.31
N GLU A 502 -12.64 13.29 18.32
CA GLU A 502 -14.09 13.47 18.39
C GLU A 502 -14.61 14.34 17.23
N ALA A 503 -13.91 15.42 16.90
CA ALA A 503 -14.25 16.25 15.75
C ALA A 503 -14.22 15.46 14.45
N ARG A 504 -13.18 14.67 14.21
CA ARG A 504 -13.09 13.80 13.02
C ARG A 504 -14.23 12.78 12.96
N ILE A 505 -14.51 12.09 14.05
CA ILE A 505 -15.60 11.11 14.13
C ILE A 505 -16.94 11.78 13.85
N PHE A 506 -17.21 12.93 14.47
CA PHE A 506 -18.44 13.67 14.27
C PHE A 506 -18.64 14.09 12.81
N LEU A 507 -17.63 14.71 12.21
CA LEU A 507 -17.70 15.27 10.87
C LEU A 507 -17.89 14.18 9.80
N GLU A 508 -17.13 13.10 9.87
CA GLU A 508 -17.25 12.02 8.89
C GLU A 508 -18.54 11.22 9.07
N SER A 509 -18.98 10.97 10.29
CA SER A 509 -20.25 10.31 10.57
C SER A 509 -21.44 11.18 10.17
N HIS A 510 -21.36 12.50 10.34
CA HIS A 510 -22.39 13.43 9.92
C HIS A 510 -22.48 13.53 8.39
N ASN A 511 -21.34 13.60 7.71
CA ASN A 511 -21.27 13.56 6.26
C ASN A 511 -21.86 12.27 5.68
N ALA A 512 -21.50 11.13 6.25
CA ALA A 512 -22.07 9.84 5.86
C ALA A 512 -23.60 9.81 6.02
N LYS A 513 -24.10 10.35 7.13
CA LYS A 513 -25.54 10.43 7.39
C LYS A 513 -26.26 11.33 6.40
N LEU A 514 -25.73 12.53 6.13
CA LEU A 514 -26.32 13.47 5.20
C LEU A 514 -26.30 12.95 3.76
N ALA A 515 -25.19 12.35 3.32
CA ALA A 515 -25.10 11.71 2.02
C ALA A 515 -26.10 10.57 1.87
N ALA A 516 -26.34 9.80 2.93
CA ALA A 516 -27.32 8.73 2.97
C ALA A 516 -28.77 9.25 2.90
N GLU A 517 -29.06 10.37 3.57
CA GLU A 517 -30.39 10.97 3.61
C GLU A 517 -30.75 11.72 2.32
N ARG A 518 -29.78 12.38 1.69
CA ARG A 518 -30.01 13.30 0.59
C ARG A 518 -29.62 12.77 -0.79
N GLY A 519 -28.77 11.75 -0.85
CA GLY A 519 -28.49 11.02 -2.09
C GLY A 519 -27.72 11.79 -3.17
N THR A 520 -27.17 12.98 -2.90
CA THR A 520 -26.46 13.80 -3.89
C THR A 520 -25.06 14.22 -3.45
N ASP A 521 -24.09 14.08 -4.36
CA ASP A 521 -22.71 14.55 -4.16
C ASP A 521 -22.60 16.07 -4.01
N LYS A 522 -23.58 16.83 -4.53
CA LYS A 522 -23.61 18.29 -4.49
C LYS A 522 -23.80 18.84 -3.06
N GLU A 523 -24.62 18.19 -2.27
CA GLU A 523 -24.90 18.59 -0.89
C GLU A 523 -23.73 18.21 0.05
N LYS A 524 -23.03 17.15 -0.27
CA LYS A 524 -21.78 16.73 0.38
C LYS A 524 -20.69 17.80 0.20
N LEU A 525 -20.50 18.30 -1.03
CA LEU A 525 -19.56 19.38 -1.33
C LEU A 525 -19.91 20.67 -0.56
N ALA A 526 -21.18 21.05 -0.50
CA ALA A 526 -21.62 22.25 0.23
C ALA A 526 -21.35 22.16 1.75
N ILE A 527 -21.42 20.97 2.34
CA ILE A 527 -21.09 20.76 3.76
C ILE A 527 -19.59 20.82 3.96
N MET A 528 -18.82 20.28 3.02
CA MET A 528 -17.35 20.35 3.07
C MET A 528 -16.84 21.78 2.95
N ASP A 529 -17.47 22.60 2.09
CA ASP A 529 -17.15 24.02 1.99
C ASP A 529 -17.42 24.77 3.31
N CYS A 530 -18.57 24.50 3.95
CA CYS A 530 -18.86 25.07 5.29
C CYS A 530 -17.86 24.64 6.37
N LEU A 531 -17.35 23.41 6.32
CA LEU A 531 -16.39 22.89 7.30
C LEU A 531 -14.96 23.35 7.05
N SER A 532 -14.66 23.77 5.83
CA SER A 532 -13.35 24.36 5.49
C SER A 532 -13.20 25.81 5.98
N GLU A 533 -14.31 26.46 6.32
CA GLU A 533 -14.35 27.81 6.86
C GLU A 533 -14.29 27.86 8.41
N LEU A 534 -14.42 26.70 9.08
CA LEU A 534 -14.25 26.52 10.51
C LEU A 534 -12.84 26.03 10.85
#